data_fd787ca00d37030eca9994f5f40a690d
#
_entry.id   fd787ca00d37030eca9994f5f40a690d
#
_cell.length_a   1.000
_cell.length_b   1.000
_cell.length_c   1.000
_cell.angle_alpha   90.00
_cell.angle_beta   90.00
_cell.angle_gamma   90.00
#
_symmetry.space_group_name_H-M   'P 1'
#
loop_
_entity.id
_entity.type
_entity.pdbx_description
1 polymer ?
#
loop_
_entity_poly.entity_id
_entity_poly.type
_entity_poly.pdbx_seq_one_letter_code
_entity_poly.pdbx_strand_id
1 'polypeptide(L)'
;MDVRGGALFIGTPKGRNHFYDLVTEAIETAALDVKEGNPPTWGVFNYSSLDNTLIHEDELKGMVREYTNGSEDLYEQEIKAQFVASSGQLFNDKSFKVIDQLPADQYDTFIAIDLAGFGTDPSRKNEKRRLDDTCICVVSINARGDWFVREIQHGQWGTRETAVRIMRAVKKFHCVNVGIERGALMNAVMDPLTEEMTRLKRYFEIKPLTHGNQRKEDRVQWALQGRCQQGRVYLISDKNEGDPDKKWVEKLMDQAISFPSRYVHDDMVDSLAYIDQLAPETIASFDIAQIESQTKFKPLDPRAGY
;
A
#
# COMPACT_ATOMS: atom_id res chain seq x y z
N MET A 1 6.38 43.11 16.52
CA MET A 1 6.66 42.98 15.08
C MET A 1 7.10 41.55 14.84
N ASP A 2 6.25 40.78 14.24
CA ASP A 2 6.63 39.41 13.83
C ASP A 2 7.60 39.55 12.65
N VAL A 3 8.83 39.08 12.84
CA VAL A 3 9.82 39.00 11.78
C VAL A 3 9.45 37.80 10.92
N ARG A 4 8.97 38.03 9.70
CA ARG A 4 8.75 36.95 8.73
C ARG A 4 10.13 36.39 8.36
N GLY A 5 10.42 35.18 8.86
CA GLY A 5 11.61 34.43 8.51
C GLY A 5 11.40 33.64 7.21
N GLY A 6 12.52 33.35 6.52
CA GLY A 6 12.55 32.39 5.41
C GLY A 6 13.32 31.14 5.81
N ALA A 7 13.06 30.03 5.16
CA ALA A 7 13.82 28.78 5.28
C ALA A 7 14.36 28.36 3.92
N LEU A 8 15.57 27.84 3.88
CA LEU A 8 16.20 27.24 2.70
C LEU A 8 16.48 25.77 3.00
N PHE A 9 15.94 24.88 2.17
CA PHE A 9 16.20 23.45 2.24
C PHE A 9 17.06 23.06 1.05
N ILE A 10 18.18 22.40 1.32
CA ILE A 10 19.11 21.94 0.28
C ILE A 10 19.32 20.45 0.49
N GLY A 11 19.26 19.68 -0.58
CA GLY A 11 19.50 18.24 -0.52
C GLY A 11 19.60 17.62 -1.91
N THR A 12 20.13 16.40 -1.98
CA THR A 12 20.08 15.55 -3.16
C THR A 12 18.79 14.71 -3.11
N PRO A 13 18.04 14.57 -4.20
CA PRO A 13 16.88 13.69 -4.25
C PRO A 13 17.31 12.25 -3.95
N LYS A 14 16.69 11.60 -2.95
CA LYS A 14 16.96 10.19 -2.61
C LYS A 14 15.66 9.46 -2.38
N GLY A 15 15.11 8.87 -3.42
CA GLY A 15 13.82 8.22 -3.35
C GLY A 15 12.69 9.17 -2.97
N ARG A 16 11.48 8.65 -2.74
CA ARG A 16 10.32 9.43 -2.27
C ARG A 16 10.30 9.47 -0.74
N ASN A 17 11.12 10.33 -0.18
CA ASN A 17 11.23 10.55 1.26
C ASN A 17 10.60 11.90 1.66
N HIS A 18 10.73 12.29 2.93
CA HIS A 18 10.21 13.57 3.43
C HIS A 18 10.68 14.80 2.63
N PHE A 19 11.86 14.75 2.00
CA PHE A 19 12.32 15.84 1.14
C PHE A 19 11.55 15.89 -0.19
N TYR A 20 11.17 14.73 -0.73
CA TYR A 20 10.25 14.62 -1.87
C TYR A 20 8.87 15.22 -1.53
N ASP A 21 8.30 14.85 -0.38
CA ASP A 21 7.00 15.36 0.06
C ASP A 21 7.04 16.88 0.20
N LEU A 22 8.10 17.41 0.82
CA LEU A 22 8.31 18.85 0.98
C LEU A 22 8.39 19.57 -0.37
N VAL A 23 9.12 19.01 -1.34
CA VAL A 23 9.24 19.58 -2.70
C VAL A 23 7.90 19.55 -3.43
N THR A 24 7.15 18.45 -3.32
CA THR A 24 5.82 18.30 -3.93
C THR A 24 4.84 19.32 -3.34
N GLU A 25 4.76 19.42 -2.01
CA GLU A 25 3.93 20.40 -1.32
C GLU A 25 4.31 21.84 -1.70
N ALA A 26 5.60 22.14 -1.82
CA ALA A 26 6.08 23.45 -2.22
C ALA A 26 5.64 23.82 -3.66
N ILE A 27 5.70 22.86 -4.60
CA ILE A 27 5.24 23.06 -5.98
C ILE A 27 3.74 23.30 -6.02
N GLU A 28 2.95 22.49 -5.32
CA GLU A 28 1.50 22.62 -5.27
C GLU A 28 1.05 23.93 -4.65
N THR A 29 1.69 24.32 -3.53
CA THR A 29 1.38 25.58 -2.84
C THR A 29 1.73 26.79 -3.69
N ALA A 30 2.90 26.80 -4.34
CA ALA A 30 3.30 27.87 -5.24
C ALA A 30 2.32 28.00 -6.44
N ALA A 31 1.86 26.87 -6.98
CA ALA A 31 0.88 26.87 -8.08
C ALA A 31 -0.48 27.42 -7.63
N LEU A 32 -0.93 27.11 -6.41
CA LEU A 32 -2.15 27.65 -5.83
C LEU A 32 -2.04 29.17 -5.59
N ASP A 33 -0.94 29.64 -5.01
CA ASP A 33 -0.69 31.07 -4.81
C ASP A 33 -0.81 31.86 -6.12
N VAL A 34 -0.15 31.38 -7.17
CA VAL A 34 -0.22 32.01 -8.51
C VAL A 34 -1.63 32.01 -9.07
N LYS A 35 -2.38 30.90 -8.91
CA LYS A 35 -3.77 30.78 -9.38
C LYS A 35 -4.70 31.77 -8.66
N GLU A 36 -4.43 32.05 -7.40
CA GLU A 36 -5.17 33.00 -6.58
C GLU A 36 -4.72 34.47 -6.78
N GLY A 37 -3.70 34.70 -7.60
CA GLY A 37 -3.14 36.03 -7.86
C GLY A 37 -2.20 36.53 -6.78
N ASN A 38 -1.74 35.64 -5.93
CA ASN A 38 -0.77 35.92 -4.85
C ASN A 38 0.68 35.66 -5.33
N PRO A 39 1.68 36.36 -4.78
CA PRO A 39 3.07 35.98 -5.02
C PRO A 39 3.35 34.62 -4.38
N PRO A 40 4.08 33.73 -5.08
CA PRO A 40 4.38 32.40 -4.55
C PRO A 40 5.14 32.49 -3.22
N THR A 41 4.67 31.73 -2.22
CA THR A 41 5.32 31.65 -0.90
C THR A 41 6.48 30.67 -0.89
N TRP A 42 6.54 29.76 -1.89
CA TRP A 42 7.62 28.80 -2.09
C TRP A 42 8.30 28.97 -3.43
N GLY A 43 9.63 28.75 -3.46
CA GLY A 43 10.42 28.59 -4.67
C GLY A 43 11.12 27.25 -4.68
N VAL A 44 10.96 26.49 -5.75
CA VAL A 44 11.63 25.21 -5.95
C VAL A 44 12.63 25.35 -7.10
N PHE A 45 13.86 24.96 -6.84
CA PHE A 45 14.96 25.00 -7.80
C PHE A 45 15.57 23.61 -7.91
N ASN A 46 15.68 23.10 -9.10
CA ASN A 46 16.33 21.83 -9.39
C ASN A 46 17.42 22.05 -10.44
N TYR A 47 18.64 21.64 -10.12
CA TYR A 47 19.78 21.74 -11.00
C TYR A 47 20.47 20.40 -11.10
N SER A 48 20.72 19.95 -12.32
CA SER A 48 21.51 18.76 -12.59
C SER A 48 23.02 19.06 -12.58
N SER A 49 23.85 18.05 -12.39
CA SER A 49 25.29 18.19 -12.57
C SER A 49 25.67 18.60 -14.00
N LEU A 50 24.76 18.32 -14.97
CA LEU A 50 24.92 18.72 -16.38
C LEU A 50 24.75 20.22 -16.60
N ASP A 51 24.07 20.93 -15.71
CA ASP A 51 23.86 22.38 -15.78
C ASP A 51 25.06 23.15 -15.28
N ASN A 52 26.05 22.46 -14.65
CA ASN A 52 27.22 23.09 -14.11
C ASN A 52 28.31 23.26 -15.18
N THR A 53 28.37 24.45 -15.76
CA THR A 53 29.36 24.82 -16.80
C THR A 53 30.82 24.88 -16.33
N LEU A 54 31.05 24.77 -15.03
CA LEU A 54 32.44 24.79 -14.46
C LEU A 54 33.03 23.38 -14.43
N ILE A 55 32.23 22.30 -14.60
CA ILE A 55 32.71 20.94 -14.64
C ILE A 55 33.07 20.59 -16.09
N HIS A 56 34.29 20.15 -16.32
CA HIS A 56 34.72 19.72 -17.63
C HIS A 56 34.02 18.40 -18.04
N GLU A 57 33.72 18.20 -19.33
CA GLU A 57 32.97 17.04 -19.84
C GLU A 57 33.59 15.69 -19.44
N ASP A 58 34.92 15.59 -19.46
CA ASP A 58 35.64 14.36 -19.10
C ASP A 58 35.56 14.07 -17.57
N GLU A 59 35.53 15.11 -16.76
CA GLU A 59 35.33 15.03 -15.31
C GLU A 59 33.93 14.54 -15.01
N LEU A 60 32.93 15.09 -15.71
CA LEU A 60 31.53 14.65 -15.61
C LEU A 60 31.37 13.18 -16.01
N LYS A 61 32.01 12.72 -17.08
CA LYS A 61 32.03 11.30 -17.48
C LYS A 61 32.68 10.41 -16.40
N GLY A 62 33.73 10.91 -15.75
CA GLY A 62 34.37 10.23 -14.62
C GLY A 62 33.41 10.09 -13.45
N MET A 63 32.76 11.16 -13.04
CA MET A 63 31.74 11.18 -11.98
C MET A 63 30.58 10.23 -12.29
N VAL A 64 30.05 10.26 -13.52
CA VAL A 64 29.00 9.35 -13.95
C VAL A 64 29.40 7.90 -13.74
N ARG A 65 30.63 7.53 -14.17
CA ARG A 65 31.11 6.15 -14.00
C ARG A 65 31.30 5.76 -12.54
N GLU A 66 31.82 6.66 -11.71
CA GLU A 66 32.11 6.42 -10.31
C GLU A 66 30.83 6.32 -9.46
N TYR A 67 29.91 7.27 -9.63
CA TYR A 67 28.71 7.36 -8.78
C TYR A 67 27.56 6.48 -9.25
N THR A 68 27.46 6.14 -10.54
CA THR A 68 26.32 5.37 -11.03
C THR A 68 26.62 3.89 -11.21
N ASN A 69 27.89 3.52 -11.34
CA ASN A 69 28.33 2.15 -11.59
C ASN A 69 27.48 1.44 -12.69
N GLY A 70 27.02 2.21 -13.69
CA GLY A 70 26.17 1.73 -14.77
C GLY A 70 24.67 1.60 -14.44
N SER A 71 24.24 2.04 -13.25
CA SER A 71 22.84 2.09 -12.88
C SER A 71 22.16 3.34 -13.44
N GLU A 72 21.10 3.17 -14.21
CA GLU A 72 20.31 4.27 -14.77
C GLU A 72 19.61 5.06 -13.65
N ASP A 73 19.10 4.38 -12.63
CA ASP A 73 18.44 5.01 -11.49
C ASP A 73 19.39 5.93 -10.72
N LEU A 74 20.62 5.48 -10.47
CA LEU A 74 21.64 6.32 -9.83
C LEU A 74 22.06 7.49 -10.73
N TYR A 75 22.08 7.32 -12.05
CA TYR A 75 22.35 8.39 -12.98
C TYR A 75 21.25 9.48 -12.92
N GLU A 76 19.99 9.09 -12.96
CA GLU A 76 18.86 10.01 -12.83
C GLU A 76 18.90 10.73 -11.48
N GLN A 77 19.21 10.02 -10.39
CA GLN A 77 19.26 10.59 -9.04
C GLN A 77 20.45 11.52 -8.82
N GLU A 78 21.65 11.01 -9.00
CA GLU A 78 22.90 11.71 -8.57
C GLU A 78 23.39 12.72 -9.60
N ILE A 79 23.13 12.49 -10.89
CA ILE A 79 23.58 13.38 -11.97
C ILE A 79 22.48 14.33 -12.41
N LYS A 80 21.26 13.83 -12.63
CA LYS A 80 20.13 14.66 -13.08
C LYS A 80 19.31 15.25 -11.96
N ALA A 81 19.64 14.96 -10.70
CA ALA A 81 18.91 15.43 -9.52
C ALA A 81 17.41 15.13 -9.57
N GLN A 82 17.03 13.94 -10.08
CA GLN A 82 15.65 13.49 -10.11
C GLN A 82 15.32 12.62 -8.91
N PHE A 83 14.11 12.73 -8.42
CA PHE A 83 13.61 11.78 -7.43
C PHE A 83 13.29 10.46 -8.11
N VAL A 84 14.22 9.53 -8.06
CA VAL A 84 14.02 8.17 -8.56
C VAL A 84 13.65 7.23 -7.43
N ALA A 85 12.86 6.24 -7.75
CA ALA A 85 12.61 5.13 -6.86
C ALA A 85 13.95 4.43 -6.55
N SER A 86 14.32 4.30 -5.29
CA SER A 86 15.61 3.71 -4.89
C SER A 86 15.79 2.30 -5.44
N SER A 87 16.99 1.94 -5.88
CA SER A 87 17.37 0.58 -6.33
C SER A 87 17.33 -0.46 -5.18
N GLY A 88 16.23 -0.57 -4.53
CA GLY A 88 15.91 -1.43 -3.39
C GLY A 88 14.42 -1.36 -3.09
N GLN A 89 13.69 -0.55 -3.84
CA GLN A 89 12.23 -0.50 -3.72
C GLN A 89 11.61 -1.77 -4.26
N LEU A 90 10.69 -2.32 -3.47
CA LEU A 90 9.93 -3.50 -3.86
C LEU A 90 8.86 -3.17 -4.91
N PHE A 91 8.43 -1.91 -4.99
CA PHE A 91 7.33 -1.46 -5.83
C PHE A 91 7.69 -0.17 -6.59
N ASN A 92 7.04 0.04 -7.72
CA ASN A 92 7.13 1.23 -8.55
C ASN A 92 5.74 1.65 -9.06
N ASP A 93 5.64 2.74 -9.81
CA ASP A 93 4.37 3.28 -10.33
C ASP A 93 3.57 2.27 -11.17
N LYS A 94 4.22 1.24 -11.75
CA LYS A 94 3.60 0.20 -12.58
C LYS A 94 3.24 -1.06 -11.80
N SER A 95 3.58 -1.11 -10.51
CA SER A 95 3.33 -2.29 -9.67
C SER A 95 1.85 -2.57 -9.46
N PHE A 96 1.01 -1.54 -9.53
CA PHE A 96 -0.44 -1.65 -9.38
C PHE A 96 -1.14 -1.16 -10.63
N LYS A 97 -2.20 -1.85 -11.04
CA LYS A 97 -3.07 -1.41 -12.13
C LYS A 97 -4.32 -0.77 -11.56
N VAL A 98 -4.56 0.49 -11.87
CA VAL A 98 -5.78 1.18 -11.45
C VAL A 98 -6.87 0.94 -12.49
N ILE A 99 -8.05 0.48 -12.04
CA ILE A 99 -9.22 0.26 -12.88
C ILE A 99 -10.46 0.87 -12.22
N ASP A 100 -11.42 1.30 -13.03
CA ASP A 100 -12.59 2.02 -12.52
C ASP A 100 -13.65 1.09 -11.91
N GLN A 101 -13.75 -0.16 -12.37
CA GLN A 101 -14.77 -1.12 -11.94
C GLN A 101 -14.22 -2.53 -11.82
N LEU A 102 -14.80 -3.30 -10.91
CA LEU A 102 -14.50 -4.72 -10.80
C LEU A 102 -15.01 -5.45 -12.05
N PRO A 103 -14.16 -6.20 -12.77
CA PRO A 103 -14.61 -7.02 -13.91
C PRO A 103 -15.67 -8.04 -13.47
N ALA A 104 -16.55 -8.45 -14.41
CA ALA A 104 -17.51 -9.51 -14.15
C ALA A 104 -16.78 -10.87 -14.10
N ASP A 105 -16.70 -11.46 -12.90
CA ASP A 105 -16.03 -12.76 -12.63
C ASP A 105 -16.57 -13.34 -11.32
N GLN A 106 -16.13 -14.54 -10.95
CA GLN A 106 -16.36 -15.09 -9.62
C GLN A 106 -15.21 -14.70 -8.69
N TYR A 107 -15.55 -14.29 -7.49
CA TYR A 107 -14.59 -13.77 -6.52
C TYR A 107 -14.81 -14.34 -5.14
N ASP A 108 -13.73 -14.72 -4.48
CA ASP A 108 -13.68 -14.84 -3.04
C ASP A 108 -13.18 -13.51 -2.44
N THR A 109 -13.87 -13.01 -1.44
CA THR A 109 -13.53 -11.74 -0.81
C THR A 109 -12.95 -11.96 0.57
N PHE A 110 -11.88 -11.24 0.86
CA PHE A 110 -11.11 -11.30 2.08
C PHE A 110 -10.99 -9.91 2.70
N ILE A 111 -11.01 -9.85 4.03
CA ILE A 111 -10.77 -8.62 4.78
C ILE A 111 -9.62 -8.88 5.75
N ALA A 112 -8.55 -8.12 5.62
CA ALA A 112 -7.45 -8.11 6.57
C ALA A 112 -7.45 -6.80 7.36
N ILE A 113 -7.30 -6.90 8.67
CA ILE A 113 -7.28 -5.78 9.59
C ILE A 113 -5.93 -5.74 10.31
N ASP A 114 -5.22 -4.64 10.12
CA ASP A 114 -4.05 -4.24 10.87
C ASP A 114 -4.46 -3.20 11.92
N LEU A 115 -4.17 -3.47 13.19
CA LEU A 115 -4.66 -2.66 14.31
C LEU A 115 -3.56 -1.76 14.87
N ALA A 116 -3.78 -0.46 14.84
CA ALA A 116 -2.95 0.51 15.55
C ALA A 116 -3.41 0.73 17.00
N GLY A 117 -2.53 1.28 17.82
CA GLY A 117 -2.84 1.57 19.23
C GLY A 117 -4.02 2.52 19.42
N PHE A 118 -4.98 2.14 20.25
CA PHE A 118 -6.20 2.90 20.53
C PHE A 118 -6.00 4.08 21.51
N GLY A 119 -4.77 4.51 21.75
CA GLY A 119 -4.45 5.48 22.79
C GLY A 119 -4.53 6.92 22.32
N THR A 120 -5.66 7.58 22.50
CA THR A 120 -5.68 9.02 22.69
C THR A 120 -5.41 9.31 24.18
N ASP A 121 -4.16 9.25 24.62
CA ASP A 121 -3.78 9.83 25.90
C ASP A 121 -3.60 11.34 25.71
N PRO A 122 -4.53 12.18 26.21
CA PRO A 122 -4.44 13.64 26.05
C PRO A 122 -3.22 14.24 26.72
N SER A 123 -2.54 13.50 27.63
CA SER A 123 -1.35 13.95 28.34
C SER A 123 -0.08 13.83 27.49
N ARG A 124 -0.10 13.04 26.39
CA ARG A 124 1.02 12.86 25.46
C ARG A 124 1.06 13.85 24.30
N LYS A 125 0.41 14.98 24.42
CA LYS A 125 0.38 16.06 23.38
C LYS A 125 1.75 16.54 22.88
N ASN A 126 2.85 16.17 23.53
CA ASN A 126 4.20 16.60 23.16
C ASN A 126 5.03 15.58 22.37
N GLU A 127 4.58 14.35 22.19
CA GLU A 127 5.20 13.43 21.26
C GLU A 127 4.50 13.55 19.92
N LYS A 128 5.03 14.33 19.00
CA LYS A 128 4.72 14.32 17.55
C LYS A 128 5.18 12.99 16.88
N ARG A 129 5.07 11.87 17.57
CA ARG A 129 5.08 10.57 16.91
C ARG A 129 3.76 10.47 16.18
N ARG A 130 3.82 10.47 14.87
CA ARG A 130 2.71 10.03 14.05
C ARG A 130 2.36 8.62 14.54
N LEU A 131 1.19 8.47 15.14
CA LEU A 131 0.67 7.16 15.53
C LEU A 131 0.31 6.42 14.25
N ASP A 132 0.59 5.12 14.22
CA ASP A 132 0.18 4.27 13.12
C ASP A 132 -1.34 4.26 12.97
N ASP A 133 -1.82 4.11 11.75
CA ASP A 133 -3.25 4.03 11.46
C ASP A 133 -3.74 2.58 11.53
N THR A 134 -4.92 2.36 12.10
CA THR A 134 -5.65 1.10 11.91
C THR A 134 -6.09 1.02 10.46
N CYS A 135 -5.79 -0.10 9.77
CA CYS A 135 -6.15 -0.33 8.39
C CYS A 135 -7.12 -1.51 8.24
N ILE A 136 -8.16 -1.33 7.43
CA ILE A 136 -9.10 -2.38 7.02
C ILE A 136 -9.00 -2.52 5.50
N CYS A 137 -8.34 -3.57 5.04
CA CYS A 137 -8.10 -3.84 3.64
C CYS A 137 -9.08 -4.89 3.11
N VAL A 138 -9.79 -4.60 2.02
CA VAL A 138 -10.74 -5.49 1.38
C VAL A 138 -10.25 -5.86 -0.01
N VAL A 139 -10.03 -7.16 -0.25
CA VAL A 139 -9.55 -7.68 -1.53
C VAL A 139 -10.47 -8.78 -2.02
N SER A 140 -10.86 -8.72 -3.29
CA SER A 140 -11.53 -9.80 -4.00
C SER A 140 -10.53 -10.52 -4.90
N ILE A 141 -10.49 -11.84 -4.85
CA ILE A 141 -9.57 -12.69 -5.61
C ILE A 141 -10.37 -13.58 -6.53
N ASN A 142 -10.01 -13.60 -7.81
CA ASN A 142 -10.65 -14.49 -8.79
C ASN A 142 -9.96 -15.87 -8.85
N ALA A 143 -10.54 -16.81 -9.60
CA ALA A 143 -10.00 -18.16 -9.77
C ALA A 143 -8.58 -18.18 -10.40
N ARG A 144 -8.16 -17.11 -11.09
CA ARG A 144 -6.81 -16.99 -11.64
C ARG A 144 -5.79 -16.49 -10.62
N GLY A 145 -6.24 -16.11 -9.41
CA GLY A 145 -5.40 -15.52 -8.36
C GLY A 145 -5.05 -14.05 -8.60
N ASP A 146 -5.83 -13.33 -9.44
CA ASP A 146 -5.70 -11.89 -9.58
C ASP A 146 -6.37 -11.20 -8.38
N TRP A 147 -5.68 -10.24 -7.80
CA TRP A 147 -6.13 -9.50 -6.62
C TRP A 147 -6.76 -8.17 -7.02
N PHE A 148 -7.96 -7.93 -6.55
CA PHE A 148 -8.70 -6.69 -6.76
C PHE A 148 -8.92 -6.01 -5.42
N VAL A 149 -8.11 -5.02 -5.11
CA VAL A 149 -8.25 -4.21 -3.89
C VAL A 149 -9.48 -3.33 -4.06
N ARG A 150 -10.50 -3.61 -3.26
CA ARG A 150 -11.82 -2.98 -3.35
C ARG A 150 -11.91 -1.69 -2.56
N GLU A 151 -11.29 -1.70 -1.38
CA GLU A 151 -11.31 -0.59 -0.44
C GLU A 151 -10.21 -0.78 0.60
N ILE A 152 -9.55 0.31 0.98
CA ILE A 152 -8.74 0.37 2.19
C ILE A 152 -9.24 1.54 3.02
N GLN A 153 -9.82 1.25 4.18
CA GLN A 153 -10.10 2.25 5.20
C GLN A 153 -8.89 2.34 6.14
N HIS A 154 -8.47 3.54 6.47
CA HIS A 154 -7.36 3.75 7.38
C HIS A 154 -7.65 4.97 8.27
N GLY A 155 -7.15 4.95 9.49
CA GLY A 155 -7.31 6.04 10.45
C GLY A 155 -7.13 5.60 11.89
N GLN A 156 -7.22 6.56 12.80
CA GLN A 156 -7.09 6.34 14.23
C GLN A 156 -8.48 6.26 14.87
N TRP A 157 -8.93 5.06 15.16
CA TRP A 157 -10.26 4.79 15.69
C TRP A 157 -10.19 4.10 17.04
N GLY A 158 -11.17 4.36 17.90
CA GLY A 158 -11.38 3.58 19.12
C GLY A 158 -11.92 2.17 18.81
N THR A 159 -11.84 1.27 19.77
CA THR A 159 -12.22 -0.16 19.62
C THR A 159 -13.65 -0.35 19.09
N ARG A 160 -14.61 0.44 19.59
CA ARG A 160 -16.01 0.37 19.17
C ARG A 160 -16.20 0.86 17.72
N GLU A 161 -15.56 1.95 17.35
CA GLU A 161 -15.62 2.45 15.97
C GLU A 161 -14.96 1.47 14.99
N THR A 162 -13.81 0.89 15.35
CA THR A 162 -13.14 -0.16 14.58
C THR A 162 -14.08 -1.35 14.36
N ALA A 163 -14.75 -1.85 15.39
CA ALA A 163 -15.72 -2.93 15.28
C ALA A 163 -16.88 -2.60 14.33
N VAL A 164 -17.44 -1.39 14.42
CA VAL A 164 -18.50 -0.92 13.52
C VAL A 164 -18.01 -0.85 12.06
N ARG A 165 -16.80 -0.36 11.83
CA ARG A 165 -16.21 -0.28 10.49
C ARG A 165 -15.96 -1.66 9.89
N ILE A 166 -15.43 -2.61 10.66
CA ILE A 166 -15.29 -4.02 10.26
C ILE A 166 -16.63 -4.58 9.83
N MET A 167 -17.69 -4.43 10.66
CA MET A 167 -19.03 -4.92 10.34
C MET A 167 -19.64 -4.26 9.11
N ARG A 168 -19.37 -2.98 8.87
CA ARG A 168 -19.79 -2.29 7.63
C ARG A 168 -19.10 -2.87 6.41
N ALA A 169 -17.79 -3.10 6.47
CA ALA A 169 -17.04 -3.74 5.38
C ALA A 169 -17.57 -5.16 5.11
N VAL A 170 -17.73 -5.99 6.14
CA VAL A 170 -18.30 -7.35 6.04
C VAL A 170 -19.68 -7.32 5.37
N LYS A 171 -20.54 -6.35 5.74
CA LYS A 171 -21.87 -6.21 5.15
C LYS A 171 -21.81 -5.73 3.70
N LYS A 172 -21.00 -4.70 3.42
CA LYS A 172 -20.87 -4.08 2.10
C LYS A 172 -20.35 -5.06 1.05
N PHE A 173 -19.37 -5.87 1.42
CA PHE A 173 -18.68 -6.78 0.50
C PHE A 173 -19.15 -8.23 0.64
N HIS A 174 -20.15 -8.52 1.47
CA HIS A 174 -20.67 -9.88 1.74
C HIS A 174 -19.57 -10.87 2.12
N CYS A 175 -18.54 -10.41 2.83
CA CYS A 175 -17.35 -11.17 3.16
C CYS A 175 -17.56 -11.96 4.46
N VAL A 176 -17.01 -13.18 4.48
CA VAL A 176 -16.94 -14.04 5.69
C VAL A 176 -15.50 -14.40 6.08
N ASN A 177 -14.55 -14.13 5.18
CA ASN A 177 -13.13 -14.41 5.38
C ASN A 177 -12.45 -13.18 5.98
N VAL A 178 -12.44 -13.09 7.30
CA VAL A 178 -11.93 -11.93 8.03
C VAL A 178 -10.72 -12.34 8.86
N GLY A 179 -9.62 -11.60 8.71
CA GLY A 179 -8.43 -11.77 9.55
C GLY A 179 -8.11 -10.49 10.30
N ILE A 180 -7.69 -10.63 11.55
CA ILE A 180 -7.25 -9.52 12.40
C ILE A 180 -5.86 -9.83 12.91
N GLU A 181 -4.96 -8.84 12.88
CA GLU A 181 -3.63 -8.97 13.44
C GLU A 181 -3.67 -9.41 14.90
N ARG A 182 -2.92 -10.47 15.20
CA ARG A 182 -2.88 -11.08 16.51
C ARG A 182 -2.11 -10.20 17.51
N GLY A 183 -2.73 -9.88 18.63
CA GLY A 183 -2.09 -9.12 19.69
C GLY A 183 -3.07 -8.65 20.76
N ALA A 184 -2.59 -7.81 21.67
CA ALA A 184 -3.41 -7.22 22.71
C ALA A 184 -4.54 -6.35 22.14
N LEU A 185 -4.31 -5.69 21.00
CA LEU A 185 -5.27 -4.85 20.32
C LEU A 185 -6.45 -5.66 19.74
N MET A 186 -6.17 -6.85 19.20
CA MET A 186 -7.21 -7.78 18.76
C MET A 186 -8.16 -8.11 19.91
N ASN A 187 -7.62 -8.47 21.09
CA ASN A 187 -8.44 -8.79 22.25
C ASN A 187 -9.34 -7.61 22.65
N ALA A 188 -8.85 -6.37 22.56
CA ALA A 188 -9.61 -5.18 22.89
C ALA A 188 -10.76 -4.89 21.91
N VAL A 189 -10.66 -5.33 20.66
CA VAL A 189 -11.69 -5.17 19.61
C VAL A 189 -12.71 -6.30 19.63
N MET A 190 -12.35 -7.49 20.15
CA MET A 190 -13.20 -8.69 20.08
C MET A 190 -14.55 -8.53 20.78
N ASP A 191 -14.59 -7.93 21.98
CA ASP A 191 -15.84 -7.74 22.70
C ASP A 191 -16.82 -6.82 21.95
N PRO A 192 -16.44 -5.57 21.55
CA PRO A 192 -17.32 -4.72 20.76
C PRO A 192 -17.68 -5.31 19.40
N LEU A 193 -16.80 -6.11 18.79
CA LEU A 193 -17.09 -6.78 17.52
C LEU A 193 -18.13 -7.88 17.70
N THR A 194 -18.04 -8.65 18.77
CA THR A 194 -19.03 -9.69 19.12
C THR A 194 -20.40 -9.07 19.42
N GLU A 195 -20.44 -7.93 20.12
CA GLU A 195 -21.69 -7.17 20.32
C GLU A 195 -22.33 -6.74 19.00
N GLU A 196 -21.53 -6.22 18.05
CA GLU A 196 -22.01 -5.81 16.74
C GLU A 196 -22.45 -7.00 15.87
N MET A 197 -21.73 -8.13 15.91
CA MET A 197 -22.17 -9.38 15.26
C MET A 197 -23.54 -9.82 15.76
N THR A 198 -23.75 -9.79 17.08
CA THR A 198 -25.02 -10.16 17.72
C THR A 198 -26.13 -9.18 17.34
N ARG A 199 -25.85 -7.87 17.38
CA ARG A 199 -26.81 -6.81 17.03
C ARG A 199 -27.28 -6.93 15.58
N LEU A 200 -26.36 -7.27 14.66
CA LEU A 200 -26.66 -7.40 13.23
C LEU A 200 -27.05 -8.81 12.81
N LYS A 201 -27.05 -9.78 13.75
CA LYS A 201 -27.27 -11.21 13.51
C LYS A 201 -26.41 -11.76 12.36
N ARG A 202 -25.16 -11.32 12.31
CA ARG A 202 -24.20 -11.71 11.28
C ARG A 202 -22.91 -12.18 11.94
N TYR A 203 -22.64 -13.46 11.81
CA TYR A 203 -21.52 -14.14 12.46
C TYR A 203 -20.56 -14.64 11.41
N PHE A 204 -19.26 -14.53 11.68
CA PHE A 204 -18.17 -15.06 10.87
C PHE A 204 -17.00 -15.42 11.79
N GLU A 205 -16.16 -16.31 11.30
CA GLU A 205 -14.93 -16.67 11.99
C GLU A 205 -13.85 -15.62 11.75
N ILE A 206 -13.08 -15.29 12.78
CA ILE A 206 -11.97 -14.36 12.70
C ILE A 206 -10.68 -15.16 12.76
N LYS A 207 -9.90 -15.11 11.68
CA LYS A 207 -8.57 -15.73 11.64
C LYS A 207 -7.54 -14.77 12.24
N PRO A 208 -6.74 -15.19 13.23
CA PRO A 208 -5.65 -14.37 13.73
C PRO A 208 -4.51 -14.33 12.70
N LEU A 209 -4.15 -13.13 12.27
CA LEU A 209 -3.02 -12.88 11.38
C LEU A 209 -1.75 -12.73 12.20
N THR A 210 -0.64 -13.26 11.72
CA THR A 210 0.61 -13.28 12.48
C THR A 210 1.77 -12.69 11.67
N HIS A 211 2.69 -12.03 12.38
CA HIS A 211 3.94 -11.60 11.74
C HIS A 211 4.85 -12.79 11.42
N GLY A 212 4.61 -13.98 12.00
CA GLY A 212 5.60 -15.05 12.03
C GLY A 212 6.89 -14.55 12.70
N ASN A 213 7.99 -15.22 12.52
CA ASN A 213 9.31 -14.69 12.90
C ASN A 213 10.00 -13.97 11.72
N GLN A 214 9.25 -13.53 10.73
CA GLN A 214 9.74 -12.87 9.51
C GLN A 214 9.81 -11.37 9.73
N ARG A 215 10.79 -10.73 9.09
CA ARG A 215 10.82 -9.27 9.00
C ARG A 215 9.61 -8.78 8.19
N LYS A 216 9.15 -7.58 8.49
CA LYS A 216 8.03 -6.96 7.79
C LYS A 216 8.30 -6.85 6.28
N GLU A 217 9.51 -6.45 5.93
CA GLU A 217 9.94 -6.33 4.53
C GLU A 217 9.84 -7.67 3.79
N ASP A 218 10.32 -8.75 4.39
CA ASP A 218 10.28 -10.10 3.80
C ASP A 218 8.83 -10.56 3.59
N ARG A 219 7.95 -10.32 4.56
CA ARG A 219 6.53 -10.67 4.46
C ARG A 219 5.84 -9.92 3.32
N VAL A 220 6.02 -8.61 3.25
CA VAL A 220 5.45 -7.77 2.18
C VAL A 220 6.01 -8.18 0.82
N GLN A 221 7.31 -8.42 0.74
CA GLN A 221 7.96 -8.89 -0.48
C GLN A 221 7.35 -10.21 -0.96
N TRP A 222 7.25 -11.21 -0.10
CA TRP A 222 6.68 -12.51 -0.44
C TRP A 222 5.22 -12.41 -0.88
N ALA A 223 4.42 -11.64 -0.16
CA ALA A 223 2.99 -11.52 -0.45
C ALA A 223 2.70 -10.77 -1.75
N LEU A 224 3.42 -9.68 -2.03
CA LEU A 224 3.02 -8.72 -3.05
C LEU A 224 3.95 -8.63 -4.26
N GLN A 225 5.29 -8.74 -4.08
CA GLN A 225 6.24 -8.39 -5.15
C GLN A 225 6.02 -9.22 -6.42
N GLY A 226 5.92 -10.54 -6.31
CA GLY A 226 5.72 -11.41 -7.47
C GLY A 226 4.40 -11.14 -8.19
N ARG A 227 3.31 -10.88 -7.44
CA ARG A 227 2.00 -10.53 -8.01
C ARG A 227 2.03 -9.19 -8.72
N CYS A 228 2.67 -8.20 -8.12
CA CYS A 228 2.84 -6.87 -8.71
C CYS A 228 3.68 -6.92 -9.99
N GLN A 229 4.81 -7.64 -9.98
CA GLN A 229 5.65 -7.82 -11.16
C GLN A 229 4.91 -8.50 -12.33
N GLN A 230 4.01 -9.43 -12.03
CA GLN A 230 3.16 -10.09 -13.01
C GLN A 230 1.93 -9.23 -13.41
N GLY A 231 1.75 -8.06 -12.80
CA GLY A 231 0.63 -7.17 -13.06
C GLY A 231 -0.72 -7.78 -12.65
N ARG A 232 -0.75 -8.53 -11.54
CA ARG A 232 -1.92 -9.25 -11.02
C ARG A 232 -2.57 -8.59 -9.81
N VAL A 233 -2.18 -7.36 -9.47
CA VAL A 233 -2.77 -6.55 -8.41
C VAL A 233 -3.45 -5.33 -9.03
N TYR A 234 -4.75 -5.23 -8.81
CA TYR A 234 -5.61 -4.17 -9.35
C TYR A 234 -6.19 -3.35 -8.21
N LEU A 235 -6.17 -2.03 -8.34
CA LEU A 235 -6.80 -1.10 -7.41
C LEU A 235 -8.10 -0.58 -8.04
N ILE A 236 -9.21 -0.72 -7.34
CA ILE A 236 -10.51 -0.25 -7.83
C ILE A 236 -10.68 1.21 -7.44
N SER A 237 -10.61 2.10 -8.44
CA SER A 237 -10.84 3.53 -8.28
C SER A 237 -12.21 3.87 -8.82
N ASP A 238 -13.22 3.89 -7.96
CA ASP A 238 -14.56 4.31 -8.36
C ASP A 238 -14.64 5.84 -8.44
N LYS A 239 -14.59 6.37 -9.67
CA LYS A 239 -14.57 7.82 -9.93
C LYS A 239 -15.92 8.51 -9.67
N ASN A 240 -17.00 7.75 -9.48
CA ASN A 240 -18.36 8.28 -9.46
C ASN A 240 -18.84 8.82 -8.12
N GLU A 241 -18.08 8.67 -7.06
CA GLU A 241 -18.48 9.16 -5.75
C GLU A 241 -17.43 10.09 -5.18
N GLY A 242 -17.80 11.33 -4.94
CA GLY A 242 -16.96 12.37 -4.33
C GLY A 242 -16.68 12.14 -2.84
N ASP A 243 -16.35 10.91 -2.45
CA ASP A 243 -16.04 10.53 -1.08
C ASP A 243 -14.57 10.85 -0.79
N PRO A 244 -14.29 11.70 0.20
CA PRO A 244 -12.91 12.03 0.59
C PRO A 244 -12.10 10.80 1.07
N ASP A 245 -12.76 9.72 1.48
CA ASP A 245 -12.09 8.47 1.87
C ASP A 245 -11.49 7.71 0.66
N LYS A 246 -11.78 8.12 -0.59
CA LYS A 246 -11.28 7.45 -1.81
C LYS A 246 -9.87 7.84 -2.24
N LYS A 247 -9.22 8.75 -1.56
CA LYS A 247 -7.78 9.01 -1.73
C LYS A 247 -6.87 7.85 -1.29
N TRP A 248 -7.47 6.72 -0.88
CA TRP A 248 -6.70 5.57 -0.44
C TRP A 248 -5.82 4.97 -1.56
N VAL A 249 -6.25 5.04 -2.82
CA VAL A 249 -5.46 4.51 -3.96
C VAL A 249 -4.14 5.25 -4.08
N GLU A 250 -4.19 6.59 -4.12
CA GLU A 250 -2.98 7.42 -4.19
C GLU A 250 -2.09 7.19 -2.97
N LYS A 251 -2.70 7.18 -1.76
CA LYS A 251 -1.97 6.97 -0.52
C LYS A 251 -1.32 5.58 -0.44
N LEU A 252 -2.01 4.51 -0.89
CA LEU A 252 -1.42 3.19 -0.97
C LEU A 252 -0.22 3.16 -1.93
N MET A 253 -0.36 3.78 -3.11
CA MET A 253 0.73 3.84 -4.08
C MET A 253 1.94 4.58 -3.51
N ASP A 254 1.73 5.70 -2.83
CA ASP A 254 2.81 6.47 -2.20
C ASP A 254 3.51 5.66 -1.09
N GLN A 255 2.75 4.97 -0.24
CA GLN A 255 3.31 4.07 0.77
C GLN A 255 4.11 2.93 0.12
N ALA A 256 3.56 2.28 -0.91
CA ALA A 256 4.22 1.16 -1.58
C ALA A 256 5.52 1.59 -2.29
N ILE A 257 5.51 2.71 -3.00
CA ILE A 257 6.70 3.23 -3.68
C ILE A 257 7.77 3.64 -2.67
N SER A 258 7.38 4.11 -1.49
CA SER A 258 8.31 4.47 -0.42
C SER A 258 8.80 3.26 0.39
N PHE A 259 8.18 2.09 0.23
CA PHE A 259 8.49 0.91 1.02
C PHE A 259 9.76 0.17 0.53
N PRO A 260 10.66 -0.26 1.43
CA PRO A 260 10.64 -0.05 2.88
C PRO A 260 11.22 1.32 3.26
N SER A 261 10.50 2.08 4.06
CA SER A 261 10.96 3.38 4.57
C SER A 261 10.73 3.48 6.07
N ARG A 262 11.70 4.06 6.79
CA ARG A 262 11.54 4.38 8.23
C ARG A 262 10.78 5.68 8.46
N TYR A 263 10.50 6.44 7.41
CA TYR A 263 9.96 7.80 7.49
C TYR A 263 8.52 7.90 6.99
N VAL A 264 8.06 6.91 6.25
CA VAL A 264 6.69 6.85 5.70
C VAL A 264 5.97 5.69 6.37
N HIS A 265 4.72 5.93 6.79
CA HIS A 265 3.85 4.88 7.29
C HIS A 265 3.59 3.86 6.18
N ASP A 266 3.56 2.60 6.52
CA ASP A 266 3.37 1.49 5.59
C ASP A 266 2.18 0.58 5.98
N ASP A 267 1.30 1.10 6.85
CA ASP A 267 0.18 0.35 7.44
C ASP A 267 -0.77 -0.22 6.38
N MET A 268 -0.99 0.53 5.28
CA MET A 268 -1.85 0.07 4.18
C MET A 268 -1.19 -1.04 3.37
N VAL A 269 0.13 -0.96 3.14
CA VAL A 269 0.90 -1.99 2.44
C VAL A 269 0.94 -3.27 3.27
N ASP A 270 1.11 -3.12 4.59
CA ASP A 270 1.15 -4.23 5.52
C ASP A 270 -0.21 -4.94 5.62
N SER A 271 -1.30 -4.18 5.75
CA SER A 271 -2.65 -4.74 5.76
C SER A 271 -2.99 -5.47 4.45
N LEU A 272 -2.50 -4.97 3.29
CA LEU A 272 -2.65 -5.64 2.00
C LEU A 272 -1.84 -6.95 1.96
N ALA A 273 -0.63 -6.97 2.50
CA ALA A 273 0.20 -8.17 2.56
C ALA A 273 -0.42 -9.28 3.43
N TYR A 274 -1.15 -8.92 4.48
CA TYR A 274 -1.86 -9.89 5.32
C TYR A 274 -2.93 -10.70 4.58
N ILE A 275 -3.44 -10.23 3.46
CA ILE A 275 -4.39 -10.99 2.62
C ILE A 275 -3.80 -12.32 2.18
N ASP A 276 -2.49 -12.42 1.98
CA ASP A 276 -1.81 -13.66 1.60
C ASP A 276 -2.00 -14.80 2.63
N GLN A 277 -2.16 -14.47 3.92
CA GLN A 277 -2.44 -15.44 4.96
C GLN A 277 -3.88 -15.98 4.94
N LEU A 278 -4.79 -15.26 4.30
CA LEU A 278 -6.20 -15.63 4.19
C LEU A 278 -6.51 -16.38 2.89
N ALA A 279 -5.81 -16.02 1.82
CA ALA A 279 -6.07 -16.48 0.46
C ALA A 279 -5.60 -17.92 0.12
N PRO A 280 -4.54 -18.50 0.68
CA PRO A 280 -3.96 -19.75 0.17
C PRO A 280 -4.89 -20.96 0.24
N GLU A 281 -5.76 -21.03 1.25
CA GLU A 281 -6.63 -22.19 1.46
C GLU A 281 -7.75 -22.30 0.41
N THR A 282 -8.19 -21.17 -0.14
CA THR A 282 -9.31 -21.12 -1.10
C THR A 282 -8.84 -21.45 -2.52
N ILE A 283 -7.65 -20.99 -2.91
CA ILE A 283 -7.09 -21.25 -4.25
C ILE A 283 -6.72 -22.73 -4.42
N ALA A 284 -6.20 -23.36 -3.37
CA ALA A 284 -5.86 -24.79 -3.38
C ALA A 284 -7.07 -25.70 -3.59
N SER A 285 -8.26 -25.30 -3.13
CA SER A 285 -9.48 -26.09 -3.30
C SER A 285 -10.04 -26.06 -4.74
N PHE A 286 -9.84 -24.95 -5.47
CA PHE A 286 -10.26 -24.85 -6.87
C PHE A 286 -9.39 -25.71 -7.80
N ASP A 287 -8.08 -25.70 -7.62
CA ASP A 287 -7.15 -26.48 -8.45
C ASP A 287 -7.35 -27.98 -8.29
N ILE A 288 -7.59 -28.47 -7.09
CA ILE A 288 -7.81 -29.91 -6.83
C ILE A 288 -9.09 -30.41 -7.51
N ALA A 289 -10.18 -29.63 -7.45
CA ALA A 289 -11.44 -30.03 -8.09
C ALA A 289 -11.35 -30.02 -9.64
N GLN A 290 -10.59 -29.11 -10.24
CA GLN A 290 -10.33 -29.08 -11.67
C GLN A 290 -9.39 -30.21 -12.12
N ILE A 291 -8.34 -30.49 -11.35
CA ILE A 291 -7.42 -31.60 -11.62
C ILE A 291 -8.14 -32.95 -11.51
N GLU A 292 -8.98 -33.17 -10.50
CA GLU A 292 -9.80 -34.39 -10.36
C GLU A 292 -10.82 -34.53 -11.49
N SER A 293 -11.35 -33.44 -12.03
CA SER A 293 -12.28 -33.51 -13.17
C SER A 293 -11.57 -33.82 -14.49
N GLN A 294 -10.30 -33.42 -14.64
CA GLN A 294 -9.48 -33.68 -15.83
C GLN A 294 -8.74 -35.03 -15.78
N THR A 295 -8.51 -35.59 -14.59
CA THR A 295 -7.83 -36.87 -14.39
C THR A 295 -8.76 -38.09 -14.34
N LYS A 296 -10.06 -37.95 -14.64
CA LYS A 296 -10.88 -39.10 -14.90
C LYS A 296 -10.41 -39.79 -16.19
N PHE A 297 -9.43 -40.67 -16.01
CA PHE A 297 -8.91 -41.55 -17.03
C PHE A 297 -10.08 -42.33 -17.64
N LYS A 298 -10.50 -42.00 -18.85
CA LYS A 298 -11.35 -42.86 -19.65
C LYS A 298 -10.44 -43.90 -20.26
N PRO A 299 -10.58 -45.19 -19.91
CA PRO A 299 -9.82 -46.24 -20.61
C PRO A 299 -10.18 -46.19 -22.08
N LEU A 300 -9.17 -46.12 -22.93
CA LEU A 300 -9.30 -46.03 -24.39
C LEU A 300 -9.95 -47.26 -25.01
N ASP A 301 -9.97 -48.37 -24.30
CA ASP A 301 -10.69 -49.60 -24.71
C ASP A 301 -11.22 -50.36 -23.47
N PRO A 302 -12.53 -50.53 -23.32
CA PRO A 302 -13.12 -51.32 -22.23
C PRO A 302 -12.83 -52.83 -22.31
N ARG A 303 -12.15 -53.29 -23.38
CA ARG A 303 -11.83 -54.70 -23.62
C ARG A 303 -10.35 -55.04 -23.42
N ALA A 304 -9.50 -54.05 -23.27
CA ALA A 304 -8.10 -54.23 -22.87
C ALA A 304 -8.06 -54.36 -21.35
N GLY A 305 -8.15 -55.57 -20.87
CA GLY A 305 -8.02 -55.91 -19.47
C GLY A 305 -6.57 -55.73 -18.99
N TYR A 306 -6.20 -54.54 -18.69
CA TYR A 306 -5.06 -54.13 -17.83
C TYR A 306 -5.51 -52.95 -16.99
#